data_c504ff72e1be2842e0a9c802a30f5768
#
_entry.id   c504ff72e1be2842e0a9c802a30f5768
#
_cell.length_a   1.000
_cell.length_b   1.000
_cell.length_c   1.000
_cell.angle_alpha   90.00
_cell.angle_beta   90.00
_cell.angle_gamma   90.00
#
_symmetry.space_group_name_H-M   'P 1'
#
loop_
_entity.id
_entity.type
_entity.pdbx_description
1 polymer ?
#
loop_
_entity_poly.entity_id
_entity_poly.type
_entity_poly.pdbx_seq_one_letter_code
_entity_poly.pdbx_strand_id
1 'polypeptide(L)'
;MLGMSSVLAGLARFADPGGIVTGELAMTNPLDPALFRADAVTEDTRALNEILVKLLTPLPDWWVVGAANAREGRRRGNGPFPPPVMSTRAVVRSIPGREGHAIPLRIIAPENPRGVYLHIHGGGWVLGGADMQDPMLERTADKTGLAVVSVEYRLAPEHPWPAGPDDCEIAAHWLLDHAADEFGADRLLIGGASAGANLAVATLLRVRDKHDAADRFVGTNLLYGPY
;
A
#
# COMPACT_ATOMS: atom_id res chain seq x y z
N MET A 1 -21.78 1.42 3.11
CA MET A 1 -21.45 0.21 2.30
C MET A 1 -21.45 0.44 0.80
N LEU A 2 -21.39 1.65 0.28
CA LEU A 2 -21.50 1.97 -1.15
C LEU A 2 -20.21 2.43 -1.85
N GLY A 3 -19.09 2.56 -1.14
CA GLY A 3 -17.83 3.07 -1.72
C GLY A 3 -16.85 2.03 -2.28
N MET A 4 -17.03 0.74 -2.00
CA MET A 4 -16.07 -0.31 -2.41
C MET A 4 -16.42 -1.01 -3.73
N SER A 5 -17.65 -0.91 -4.23
CA SER A 5 -18.06 -1.56 -5.49
C SER A 5 -17.45 -0.92 -6.74
N SER A 6 -17.17 0.37 -6.74
CA SER A 6 -16.65 1.06 -7.92
C SER A 6 -15.15 0.82 -8.17
N VAL A 7 -14.37 0.62 -7.11
CA VAL A 7 -12.93 0.31 -7.23
C VAL A 7 -12.72 -1.12 -7.74
N LEU A 8 -13.58 -2.07 -7.31
CA LEU A 8 -13.53 -3.46 -7.78
C LEU A 8 -14.04 -3.63 -9.23
N ALA A 9 -14.92 -2.76 -9.68
CA ALA A 9 -15.37 -2.76 -11.07
C ALA A 9 -14.28 -2.32 -12.07
N GLY A 10 -13.32 -1.51 -11.64
CA GLY A 10 -12.13 -1.15 -12.42
C GLY A 10 -11.19 -2.34 -12.67
N LEU A 11 -11.03 -3.23 -11.68
CA LEU A 11 -10.17 -4.41 -11.80
C LEU A 11 -10.76 -5.51 -12.69
N ALA A 12 -12.08 -5.56 -12.89
CA ALA A 12 -12.76 -6.55 -13.71
C ALA A 12 -12.61 -6.30 -15.23
N ARG A 13 -12.17 -5.14 -15.67
CA ARG A 13 -12.01 -4.80 -17.09
C ARG A 13 -10.67 -5.26 -17.71
N PHE A 14 -9.77 -5.81 -16.94
CA PHE A 14 -8.46 -6.30 -17.41
C PHE A 14 -8.45 -7.78 -17.82
N ALA A 15 -9.61 -8.36 -18.13
CA ALA A 15 -9.76 -9.76 -18.50
C ALA A 15 -9.69 -10.03 -20.02
N ASP A 16 -9.24 -9.07 -20.82
CA ASP A 16 -9.09 -9.27 -22.29
C ASP A 16 -7.60 -9.30 -22.66
N PRO A 17 -7.05 -10.44 -23.12
CA PRO A 17 -5.62 -10.62 -23.36
C PRO A 17 -5.12 -10.06 -24.71
N GLY A 18 -5.81 -9.11 -25.34
CA GLY A 18 -5.49 -8.70 -26.70
C GLY A 18 -5.51 -7.22 -27.05
N GLY A 19 -5.78 -6.32 -26.14
CA GLY A 19 -5.94 -4.91 -26.47
C GLY A 19 -5.00 -3.96 -25.72
N ILE A 20 -3.92 -3.54 -26.33
CA ILE A 20 -3.25 -2.28 -25.96
C ILE A 20 -4.25 -1.16 -26.29
N VAL A 21 -4.92 -0.61 -25.29
CA VAL A 21 -5.73 0.59 -25.46
C VAL A 21 -4.76 1.78 -25.57
N THR A 22 -4.29 2.05 -26.77
CA THR A 22 -3.71 3.34 -27.16
C THR A 22 -4.86 4.34 -27.42
N GLY A 23 -5.70 4.56 -26.42
CA GLY A 23 -6.67 5.64 -26.44
C GLY A 23 -6.08 6.80 -25.66
N GLU A 24 -6.01 8.00 -26.25
CA GLU A 24 -5.95 9.21 -25.46
C GLU A 24 -6.98 9.09 -24.34
N LEU A 25 -6.53 8.99 -23.09
CA LEU A 25 -7.37 9.20 -21.94
C LEU A 25 -7.72 10.69 -21.95
N ALA A 26 -8.63 11.06 -22.85
CA ALA A 26 -9.35 12.29 -22.71
C ALA A 26 -9.99 12.23 -21.31
N MET A 27 -9.50 13.01 -20.38
CA MET A 27 -10.18 13.31 -19.11
C MET A 27 -11.47 14.05 -19.46
N THR A 28 -12.43 13.30 -20.01
CA THR A 28 -13.69 13.84 -20.53
C THR A 28 -14.74 14.04 -19.43
N ASN A 29 -14.35 13.80 -18.17
CA ASN A 29 -15.26 14.05 -17.05
C ASN A 29 -14.57 15.01 -16.08
N PRO A 30 -14.72 16.34 -16.25
CA PRO A 30 -14.27 17.29 -15.24
C PRO A 30 -14.95 16.91 -13.92
N LEU A 31 -14.17 16.86 -12.84
CA LEU A 31 -14.71 16.64 -11.49
C LEU A 31 -15.89 17.60 -11.28
N ASP A 32 -17.05 17.08 -10.98
CA ASP A 32 -18.24 17.89 -10.72
C ASP A 32 -17.98 18.78 -9.50
N PRO A 33 -17.95 20.11 -9.63
CA PRO A 33 -17.73 21.01 -8.49
C PRO A 33 -18.76 20.82 -7.37
N ALA A 34 -19.95 20.28 -7.68
CA ALA A 34 -20.96 19.99 -6.69
C ALA A 34 -20.52 18.94 -5.66
N LEU A 35 -19.59 18.04 -6.02
CA LEU A 35 -19.03 17.02 -5.10
C LEU A 35 -18.19 17.66 -3.98
N PHE A 36 -17.71 18.89 -4.16
CA PHE A 36 -16.87 19.60 -3.19
C PHE A 36 -17.64 20.61 -2.35
N ARG A 37 -18.94 20.68 -2.48
CA ARG A 37 -19.78 21.56 -1.67
C ARG A 37 -19.94 20.99 -0.26
N ALA A 38 -20.08 21.88 0.71
CA ALA A 38 -20.27 21.46 2.11
C ALA A 38 -21.53 20.61 2.34
N ASP A 39 -22.58 20.82 1.52
CA ASP A 39 -23.83 20.04 1.55
C ASP A 39 -23.75 18.68 0.83
N ALA A 40 -22.67 18.42 0.09
CA ALA A 40 -22.41 17.11 -0.51
C ALA A 40 -21.88 16.06 0.50
N VAL A 41 -21.43 16.50 1.67
CA VAL A 41 -20.98 15.61 2.74
C VAL A 41 -22.22 14.98 3.42
N THR A 42 -22.29 13.65 3.39
CA THR A 42 -23.42 12.93 4.01
C THR A 42 -23.42 13.08 5.53
N GLU A 43 -24.60 12.91 6.15
CA GLU A 43 -24.74 12.97 7.62
C GLU A 43 -23.86 11.93 8.32
N ASP A 44 -23.80 10.71 7.81
CA ASP A 44 -22.92 9.65 8.34
C ASP A 44 -21.44 10.05 8.32
N THR A 45 -21.00 10.71 7.24
CA THR A 45 -19.63 11.21 7.13
C THR A 45 -19.37 12.34 8.14
N ARG A 46 -20.33 13.24 8.35
CA ARG A 46 -20.21 14.30 9.37
C ARG A 46 -20.10 13.72 10.77
N ALA A 47 -21.00 12.78 11.12
CA ALA A 47 -20.97 12.11 12.40
C ALA A 47 -19.65 11.36 12.66
N LEU A 48 -19.14 10.66 11.65
CA LEU A 48 -17.83 10.00 11.75
C LEU A 48 -16.70 11.01 11.95
N ASN A 49 -16.69 12.11 11.18
CA ASN A 49 -15.67 13.15 11.32
C ASN A 49 -15.69 13.79 12.71
N GLU A 50 -16.87 14.07 13.26
CA GLU A 50 -16.99 14.60 14.63
C GLU A 50 -16.40 13.65 15.68
N ILE A 51 -16.64 12.34 15.54
CA ILE A 51 -16.06 11.32 16.40
C ILE A 51 -14.54 11.33 16.27
N LEU A 52 -14.01 11.32 15.04
CA LEU A 52 -12.57 11.33 14.80
C LEU A 52 -11.90 12.58 15.35
N VAL A 53 -12.49 13.76 15.15
CA VAL A 53 -11.97 15.03 15.68
C VAL A 53 -11.91 14.96 17.21
N LYS A 54 -12.98 14.52 17.89
CA LYS A 54 -13.00 14.38 19.35
C LYS A 54 -11.94 13.41 19.88
N LEU A 55 -11.67 12.33 19.14
CA LEU A 55 -10.68 11.32 19.52
C LEU A 55 -9.25 11.77 19.27
N LEU A 56 -9.00 12.51 18.17
CA LEU A 56 -7.65 12.83 17.71
C LEU A 56 -7.13 14.16 18.29
N THR A 57 -7.99 15.16 18.45
CA THR A 57 -7.58 16.51 18.93
C THR A 57 -6.83 16.49 20.27
N PRO A 58 -7.19 15.65 21.28
CA PRO A 58 -6.46 15.64 22.56
C PRO A 58 -5.13 14.92 22.51
N LEU A 59 -4.80 14.22 21.40
CA LEU A 59 -3.57 13.46 21.32
C LEU A 59 -2.38 14.37 21.01
N PRO A 60 -1.22 14.15 21.63
CA PRO A 60 -0.02 14.84 21.24
C PRO A 60 0.43 14.41 19.86
N ASP A 61 1.01 15.33 19.12
CA ASP A 61 1.62 15.04 17.84
C ASP A 61 2.75 14.01 17.99
N TRP A 62 2.90 13.13 16.99
CA TRP A 62 3.91 12.07 17.03
C TRP A 62 5.35 12.62 17.14
N TRP A 63 5.63 13.82 16.61
CA TRP A 63 6.95 14.45 16.72
C TRP A 63 7.22 15.00 18.13
N VAL A 64 6.20 15.20 18.95
CA VAL A 64 6.36 15.58 20.38
C VAL A 64 6.69 14.34 21.21
N VAL A 65 6.00 13.22 20.97
CA VAL A 65 6.26 11.97 21.72
C VAL A 65 7.44 11.17 21.17
N GLY A 66 7.88 11.48 19.98
CA GLY A 66 8.95 10.78 19.25
C GLY A 66 8.42 9.57 18.44
N ALA A 67 9.04 9.34 17.29
CA ALA A 67 8.59 8.33 16.32
C ALA A 67 8.53 6.91 16.92
N ALA A 68 9.57 6.50 17.65
CA ALA A 68 9.63 5.17 18.26
C ALA A 68 8.48 4.95 19.28
N ASN A 69 8.21 5.93 20.13
CA ASN A 69 7.13 5.87 21.11
C ASN A 69 5.75 5.86 20.43
N ALA A 70 5.58 6.64 19.36
CA ALA A 70 4.34 6.67 18.60
C ALA A 70 4.06 5.32 17.92
N ARG A 71 5.07 4.67 17.31
CA ARG A 71 4.97 3.33 16.74
C ARG A 71 4.61 2.29 17.79
N GLU A 72 5.31 2.30 18.92
CA GLU A 72 5.05 1.35 20.01
C GLU A 72 3.66 1.58 20.63
N GLY A 73 3.27 2.82 20.85
CA GLY A 73 1.92 3.16 21.32
C GLY A 73 0.85 2.62 20.36
N ARG A 74 1.05 2.76 19.06
CA ARG A 74 0.14 2.24 18.04
C ARG A 74 0.05 0.70 18.07
N ARG A 75 1.17 0.01 18.22
CA ARG A 75 1.22 -1.46 18.33
C ARG A 75 0.47 -1.97 19.56
N ARG A 76 0.56 -1.26 20.67
CA ARG A 76 -0.14 -1.60 21.93
C ARG A 76 -1.60 -1.17 21.96
N GLY A 77 -2.08 -0.45 20.96
CA GLY A 77 -3.43 0.14 20.99
C GLY A 77 -3.57 1.31 21.98
N ASN A 78 -2.46 1.93 22.36
CA ASN A 78 -2.44 3.14 23.18
C ASN A 78 -2.77 4.34 22.30
N GLY A 79 -4.05 4.56 22.07
CA GLY A 79 -4.52 5.65 21.20
C GLY A 79 -5.99 5.46 20.82
N PRO A 80 -6.50 6.26 19.88
CA PRO A 80 -7.91 6.23 19.48
C PRO A 80 -8.28 4.99 18.66
N PHE A 81 -7.29 4.26 18.18
CA PHE A 81 -7.50 3.07 17.36
C PHE A 81 -7.13 1.79 18.14
N PRO A 82 -7.86 0.70 17.96
CA PRO A 82 -7.51 -0.57 18.57
C PRO A 82 -6.13 -1.05 18.09
N PRO A 83 -5.48 -1.96 18.82
CA PRO A 83 -4.24 -2.56 18.35
C PRO A 83 -4.44 -3.22 16.98
N PRO A 84 -3.39 -3.33 16.14
CA PRO A 84 -3.47 -4.02 14.87
C PRO A 84 -3.93 -5.47 15.05
N VAL A 85 -4.82 -5.92 14.18
CA VAL A 85 -5.24 -7.32 14.10
C VAL A 85 -4.29 -8.04 13.17
N MET A 86 -3.58 -9.05 13.69
CA MET A 86 -2.63 -9.83 12.93
C MET A 86 -3.31 -11.01 12.24
N SER A 87 -2.98 -11.22 10.97
CA SER A 87 -3.40 -12.40 10.23
C SER A 87 -2.62 -13.64 10.65
N THR A 88 -3.34 -14.72 10.95
CA THR A 88 -2.72 -16.03 11.19
C THR A 88 -2.22 -16.70 9.91
N ARG A 89 -2.61 -16.20 8.75
CA ARG A 89 -2.17 -16.66 7.41
C ARG A 89 -0.88 -15.99 6.96
N ALA A 90 -0.49 -14.88 7.61
CA ALA A 90 0.68 -14.12 7.19
C ALA A 90 1.97 -14.86 7.54
N VAL A 91 2.85 -14.96 6.54
CA VAL A 91 4.21 -15.49 6.67
C VAL A 91 5.19 -14.34 6.47
N VAL A 92 6.27 -14.33 7.24
CA VAL A 92 7.34 -13.35 7.07
C VAL A 92 8.54 -14.02 6.42
N ARG A 93 9.00 -13.44 5.31
CA ARG A 93 10.24 -13.79 4.63
C ARG A 93 11.19 -12.61 4.67
N SER A 94 12.45 -12.83 4.94
CA SER A 94 13.47 -11.79 4.87
C SER A 94 14.30 -11.92 3.60
N ILE A 95 14.52 -10.79 2.94
CA ILE A 95 15.41 -10.69 1.79
C ILE A 95 16.60 -9.78 2.13
N PRO A 96 17.77 -9.96 1.48
CA PRO A 96 18.93 -9.13 1.77
C PRO A 96 18.77 -7.71 1.21
N GLY A 97 19.03 -6.71 2.04
CA GLY A 97 19.19 -5.31 1.63
C GLY A 97 20.61 -5.00 1.17
N ARG A 98 20.84 -3.80 0.59
CA ARG A 98 22.13 -3.40 0.00
C ARG A 98 23.30 -3.45 0.99
N GLU A 99 23.05 -3.08 2.24
CA GLU A 99 24.09 -2.97 3.29
C GLU A 99 24.12 -4.23 4.18
N GLY A 100 23.56 -5.32 3.71
CA GLY A 100 23.51 -6.58 4.46
C GLY A 100 22.44 -6.63 5.55
N HIS A 101 21.60 -5.60 5.70
CA HIS A 101 20.42 -5.68 6.56
C HIS A 101 19.34 -6.58 5.94
N ALA A 102 18.47 -7.09 6.78
CA ALA A 102 17.31 -7.86 6.31
C ALA A 102 16.13 -6.92 6.03
N ILE A 103 15.45 -7.14 4.90
CA ILE A 103 14.19 -6.47 4.57
C ILE A 103 13.08 -7.52 4.73
N PRO A 104 12.23 -7.43 5.77
CA PRO A 104 11.13 -8.36 5.95
C PRO A 104 10.03 -8.10 4.91
N LEU A 105 9.56 -9.15 4.29
CA LEU A 105 8.37 -9.19 3.44
C LEU A 105 7.28 -9.95 4.18
N ARG A 106 6.15 -9.31 4.42
CA ARG A 106 4.97 -9.93 4.99
C ARG A 106 4.05 -10.40 3.89
N ILE A 107 3.80 -11.70 3.84
CA ILE A 107 3.16 -12.37 2.72
C ILE A 107 1.84 -12.98 3.18
N ILE A 108 0.76 -12.66 2.48
CA ILE A 108 -0.55 -13.30 2.60
C ILE A 108 -0.95 -13.76 1.21
N ALA A 109 -0.97 -15.08 1.00
CA ALA A 109 -1.23 -15.66 -0.31
C ALA A 109 -2.38 -16.68 -0.26
N PRO A 110 -3.23 -16.74 -1.30
CA PRO A 110 -4.09 -17.90 -1.54
C PRO A 110 -3.26 -19.11 -1.98
N GLU A 111 -3.87 -20.29 -2.00
CA GLU A 111 -3.17 -21.53 -2.38
C GLU A 111 -2.61 -21.50 -3.82
N ASN A 112 -3.37 -20.91 -4.76
CA ASN A 112 -2.98 -20.76 -6.16
C ASN A 112 -3.11 -19.30 -6.61
N PRO A 113 -2.12 -18.45 -6.34
CA PRO A 113 -2.17 -17.04 -6.71
C PRO A 113 -2.18 -16.85 -8.24
N ARG A 114 -2.97 -15.91 -8.73
CA ARG A 114 -3.03 -15.55 -10.15
C ARG A 114 -2.16 -14.32 -10.51
N GLY A 115 -1.37 -13.84 -9.56
CA GLY A 115 -0.45 -12.71 -9.65
C GLY A 115 0.02 -12.30 -8.27
N VAL A 116 0.92 -11.33 -8.20
CA VAL A 116 1.50 -10.83 -6.96
C VAL A 116 1.29 -9.32 -6.85
N TYR A 117 0.83 -8.87 -5.69
CA TYR A 117 0.68 -7.45 -5.38
C TYR A 117 1.71 -7.02 -4.35
N LEU A 118 2.71 -6.22 -4.77
CA LEU A 118 3.63 -5.55 -3.86
C LEU A 118 2.91 -4.38 -3.20
N HIS A 119 2.63 -4.52 -1.92
CA HIS A 119 2.01 -3.49 -1.10
C HIS A 119 3.06 -2.71 -0.32
N ILE A 120 2.98 -1.39 -0.35
CA ILE A 120 3.83 -0.48 0.42
C ILE A 120 2.93 0.28 1.38
N HIS A 121 3.18 0.14 2.69
CA HIS A 121 2.34 0.76 3.71
C HIS A 121 2.54 2.28 3.80
N GLY A 122 1.50 2.98 4.25
CA GLY A 122 1.56 4.41 4.56
C GLY A 122 2.12 4.69 5.95
N GLY A 123 2.11 5.97 6.33
CA GLY A 123 2.57 6.42 7.65
C GLY A 123 3.60 7.55 7.59
N GLY A 124 3.59 8.36 6.51
CA GLY A 124 4.46 9.54 6.38
C GLY A 124 5.95 9.19 6.41
N TRP A 125 6.33 7.99 5.95
CA TRP A 125 7.72 7.48 5.95
C TRP A 125 8.35 7.32 7.35
N VAL A 126 7.58 7.60 8.40
CA VAL A 126 8.01 7.62 9.81
C VAL A 126 7.25 6.60 10.65
N LEU A 127 5.99 6.38 10.35
CA LEU A 127 5.07 5.52 11.09
C LEU A 127 4.63 4.33 10.23
N GLY A 128 3.84 3.43 10.82
CA GLY A 128 3.29 2.28 10.12
C GLY A 128 4.15 1.03 10.25
N GLY A 129 3.82 0.03 9.44
CA GLY A 129 4.48 -1.26 9.35
C GLY A 129 3.71 -2.20 8.42
N ALA A 130 4.39 -3.18 7.87
CA ALA A 130 3.83 -4.15 6.93
C ALA A 130 2.68 -4.97 7.54
N ASP A 131 2.67 -5.11 8.86
CA ASP A 131 1.69 -5.88 9.64
C ASP A 131 0.44 -5.08 10.05
N MET A 132 0.48 -3.75 9.91
CA MET A 132 -0.58 -2.87 10.44
C MET A 132 -1.91 -2.96 9.68
N GLN A 133 -1.92 -3.59 8.51
CA GLN A 133 -3.08 -3.60 7.61
C GLN A 133 -3.51 -5.03 7.22
N ASP A 134 -3.10 -6.04 7.95
CA ASP A 134 -3.40 -7.44 7.65
C ASP A 134 -4.85 -7.74 7.26
N PRO A 135 -5.90 -7.25 7.99
CA PRO A 135 -7.28 -7.53 7.60
C PRO A 135 -7.67 -6.96 6.23
N MET A 136 -7.04 -5.87 5.81
CA MET A 136 -7.23 -5.30 4.47
C MET A 136 -6.48 -6.14 3.43
N LEU A 137 -5.26 -6.53 3.73
CA LEU A 137 -4.41 -7.33 2.83
C LEU A 137 -4.99 -8.74 2.64
N GLU A 138 -5.53 -9.37 3.69
CA GLU A 138 -6.27 -10.64 3.57
C GLU A 138 -7.48 -10.51 2.65
N ARG A 139 -8.31 -9.49 2.88
CA ARG A 139 -9.46 -9.24 2.00
C ARG A 139 -9.03 -8.99 0.56
N THR A 140 -7.90 -8.31 0.36
CA THR A 140 -7.35 -8.10 -0.98
C THR A 140 -6.96 -9.44 -1.60
N ALA A 141 -6.21 -10.27 -0.90
CA ALA A 141 -5.83 -11.61 -1.38
C ALA A 141 -7.07 -12.45 -1.73
N ASP A 142 -8.04 -12.52 -0.82
CA ASP A 142 -9.26 -13.32 -0.99
C ASP A 142 -10.16 -12.85 -2.15
N LYS A 143 -10.27 -11.53 -2.34
CA LYS A 143 -11.14 -10.96 -3.38
C LYS A 143 -10.49 -10.93 -4.76
N THR A 144 -9.18 -10.82 -4.82
CA THR A 144 -8.45 -10.68 -6.09
C THR A 144 -7.76 -11.97 -6.52
N GLY A 145 -7.54 -12.92 -5.62
CA GLY A 145 -6.73 -14.10 -5.88
C GLY A 145 -5.24 -13.78 -6.05
N LEU A 146 -4.77 -12.64 -5.58
CA LEU A 146 -3.36 -12.25 -5.63
C LEU A 146 -2.63 -12.69 -4.36
N ALA A 147 -1.37 -13.07 -4.48
CA ALA A 147 -0.46 -13.06 -3.34
C ALA A 147 -0.14 -11.60 -2.99
N VAL A 148 -0.40 -11.19 -1.75
CA VAL A 148 -0.09 -9.85 -1.28
C VAL A 148 1.22 -9.91 -0.51
N VAL A 149 2.20 -9.12 -0.95
CA VAL A 149 3.53 -9.01 -0.35
C VAL A 149 3.70 -7.58 0.16
N SER A 150 3.66 -7.39 1.47
CA SER A 150 3.84 -6.08 2.11
C SER A 150 5.28 -5.93 2.60
N VAL A 151 5.97 -4.89 2.13
CA VAL A 151 7.37 -4.64 2.49
C VAL A 151 7.48 -3.85 3.79
N GLU A 152 8.29 -4.35 4.74
CA GLU A 152 8.68 -3.64 5.96
C GLU A 152 9.91 -2.79 5.65
N TYR A 153 9.71 -1.65 5.00
CA TYR A 153 10.80 -0.75 4.63
C TYR A 153 11.28 0.07 5.83
N ARG A 154 12.55 0.43 5.83
CA ARG A 154 13.18 1.24 6.89
C ARG A 154 12.56 2.63 6.97
N LEU A 155 12.30 3.08 8.20
CA LEU A 155 11.60 4.32 8.50
C LEU A 155 12.54 5.41 9.02
N ALA A 156 12.24 6.67 8.70
CA ALA A 156 12.83 7.83 9.34
C ALA A 156 12.26 7.98 10.78
N PRO A 157 12.96 8.67 11.68
CA PRO A 157 14.25 9.33 11.51
C PRO A 157 15.46 8.39 11.62
N GLU A 158 15.30 7.15 12.08
CA GLU A 158 16.41 6.20 12.30
C GLU A 158 17.13 5.86 10.98
N HIS A 159 16.36 5.78 9.92
CA HIS A 159 16.85 5.52 8.57
C HIS A 159 16.25 6.55 7.60
N PRO A 160 16.90 7.73 7.49
CA PRO A 160 16.40 8.78 6.62
C PRO A 160 16.47 8.39 5.14
N TRP A 161 15.86 9.21 4.31
CA TRP A 161 15.99 9.05 2.86
C TRP A 161 17.47 8.88 2.44
N PRO A 162 17.80 7.94 1.55
CA PRO A 162 16.92 7.15 0.69
C PRO A 162 16.60 5.72 1.20
N ALA A 163 16.80 5.38 2.47
CA ALA A 163 16.70 4.02 2.99
C ALA A 163 15.36 3.32 2.65
N GLY A 164 14.24 3.97 2.93
CA GLY A 164 12.91 3.40 2.62
C GLY A 164 12.68 3.14 1.13
N PRO A 165 12.91 4.13 0.24
CA PRO A 165 12.86 3.91 -1.21
C PRO A 165 13.80 2.82 -1.72
N ASP A 166 14.99 2.67 -1.13
CA ASP A 166 15.94 1.62 -1.52
C ASP A 166 15.42 0.22 -1.14
N ASP A 167 14.81 0.08 0.03
CA ASP A 167 14.21 -1.18 0.44
C ASP A 167 13.02 -1.56 -0.43
N CYS A 168 12.18 -0.59 -0.81
CA CYS A 168 11.06 -0.82 -1.72
C CYS A 168 11.53 -1.21 -3.14
N GLU A 169 12.59 -0.59 -3.65
CA GLU A 169 13.21 -0.95 -4.94
C GLU A 169 13.75 -2.39 -4.90
N ILE A 170 14.44 -2.77 -3.82
CA ILE A 170 14.97 -4.13 -3.65
C ILE A 170 13.83 -5.15 -3.56
N ALA A 171 12.76 -4.87 -2.83
CA ALA A 171 11.59 -5.74 -2.76
C ALA A 171 10.91 -5.92 -4.12
N ALA A 172 10.79 -4.84 -4.91
CA ALA A 172 10.26 -4.90 -6.25
C ALA A 172 11.14 -5.74 -7.19
N HIS A 173 12.45 -5.53 -7.14
CA HIS A 173 13.41 -6.31 -7.93
C HIS A 173 13.40 -7.78 -7.55
N TRP A 174 13.36 -8.08 -6.25
CA TRP A 174 13.25 -9.45 -5.79
C TRP A 174 12.00 -10.16 -6.34
N LEU A 175 10.86 -9.47 -6.41
CA LEU A 175 9.66 -10.04 -7.02
C LEU A 175 9.81 -10.25 -8.54
N LEU A 176 10.51 -9.36 -9.25
CA LEU A 176 10.79 -9.55 -10.67
C LEU A 176 11.55 -10.85 -10.93
N ASP A 177 12.46 -11.23 -10.02
CA ASP A 177 13.31 -12.39 -10.18
C ASP A 177 12.68 -13.69 -9.62
N HIS A 178 11.82 -13.58 -8.60
CA HIS A 178 11.41 -14.76 -7.82
C HIS A 178 9.90 -15.03 -7.80
N ALA A 179 9.05 -14.11 -8.30
CA ALA A 179 7.60 -14.26 -8.16
C ALA A 179 7.07 -15.54 -8.82
N ALA A 180 7.59 -15.94 -9.97
CA ALA A 180 7.18 -17.14 -10.66
C ALA A 180 7.50 -18.42 -9.84
N ASP A 181 8.69 -18.50 -9.26
CA ASP A 181 9.14 -19.66 -8.49
C ASP A 181 8.47 -19.72 -7.11
N GLU A 182 8.30 -18.56 -6.47
CA GLU A 182 7.74 -18.47 -5.10
C GLU A 182 6.22 -18.59 -5.05
N PHE A 183 5.54 -18.06 -6.06
CA PHE A 183 4.08 -17.94 -6.06
C PHE A 183 3.40 -18.66 -7.21
N GLY A 184 4.16 -19.24 -8.16
CA GLY A 184 3.61 -19.80 -9.38
C GLY A 184 2.94 -18.77 -10.29
N ALA A 185 3.25 -17.49 -10.13
CA ALA A 185 2.63 -16.39 -10.86
C ALA A 185 3.64 -15.24 -11.08
N ASP A 186 3.68 -14.72 -12.29
CA ASP A 186 4.64 -13.69 -12.75
C ASP A 186 4.00 -12.32 -13.03
N ARG A 187 2.67 -12.22 -12.92
CA ARG A 187 1.96 -10.94 -13.10
C ARG A 187 2.09 -10.10 -11.83
N LEU A 188 2.79 -8.98 -11.94
CA LEU A 188 3.07 -8.10 -10.80
C LEU A 188 2.19 -6.86 -10.81
N LEU A 189 1.71 -6.49 -9.63
CA LEU A 189 1.09 -5.19 -9.35
C LEU A 189 1.85 -4.54 -8.21
N ILE A 190 1.84 -3.22 -8.16
CA ILE A 190 2.45 -2.46 -7.06
C ILE A 190 1.50 -1.37 -6.59
N GLY A 191 1.55 -1.03 -5.32
CA GLY A 191 0.76 0.08 -4.81
C GLY A 191 0.87 0.27 -3.32
N GLY A 192 0.05 1.15 -2.81
CA GLY A 192 0.01 1.50 -1.39
C GLY A 192 -0.90 2.68 -1.12
N ALA A 193 -0.86 3.16 0.12
CA ALA A 193 -1.67 4.27 0.57
C ALA A 193 -0.80 5.40 1.14
N SER A 194 -1.15 6.67 0.89
CA SER A 194 -0.44 7.83 1.42
C SER A 194 1.06 7.78 1.04
N ALA A 195 1.99 7.86 1.99
CA ALA A 195 3.43 7.69 1.75
C ALA A 195 3.78 6.41 0.99
N GLY A 196 3.01 5.31 1.18
CA GLY A 196 3.21 4.08 0.46
C GLY A 196 2.85 4.18 -1.03
N ALA A 197 1.83 4.97 -1.38
CA ALA A 197 1.50 5.23 -2.77
C ALA A 197 2.60 6.08 -3.46
N ASN A 198 3.15 7.07 -2.77
CA ASN A 198 4.31 7.83 -3.24
C ASN A 198 5.52 6.92 -3.46
N LEU A 199 5.84 6.06 -2.48
CA LEU A 199 6.93 5.09 -2.61
C LEU A 199 6.71 4.09 -3.74
N ALA A 200 5.46 3.67 -4.01
CA ALA A 200 5.14 2.80 -5.13
C ALA A 200 5.47 3.45 -6.48
N VAL A 201 5.11 4.72 -6.66
CA VAL A 201 5.48 5.49 -7.86
C VAL A 201 7.01 5.65 -7.96
N ALA A 202 7.66 6.06 -6.86
CA ALA A 202 9.12 6.21 -6.83
C ALA A 202 9.83 4.90 -7.15
N THR A 203 9.32 3.77 -6.65
CA THR A 203 9.83 2.43 -6.94
C THR A 203 9.70 2.09 -8.42
N LEU A 204 8.53 2.31 -9.02
CA LEU A 204 8.34 2.07 -10.46
C LEU A 204 9.25 2.91 -11.34
N LEU A 205 9.43 4.19 -11.00
CA LEU A 205 10.37 5.06 -11.71
C LEU A 205 11.80 4.54 -11.61
N ARG A 206 12.22 4.09 -10.43
CA ARG A 206 13.55 3.49 -10.25
C ARG A 206 13.71 2.17 -10.98
N VAL A 207 12.71 1.30 -10.96
CA VAL A 207 12.69 0.04 -11.72
C VAL A 207 12.76 0.30 -13.23
N ARG A 208 12.05 1.31 -13.72
CA ARG A 208 12.15 1.76 -15.11
C ARG A 208 13.57 2.24 -15.46
N ASP A 209 14.11 3.16 -14.67
CA ASP A 209 15.32 3.89 -15.02
C ASP A 209 16.61 3.08 -14.81
N LYS A 210 16.60 2.13 -13.86
CA LYS A 210 17.79 1.35 -13.50
C LYS A 210 17.76 -0.10 -13.99
N HIS A 211 16.56 -0.66 -14.19
CA HIS A 211 16.38 -2.09 -14.47
C HIS A 211 15.63 -2.37 -15.78
N ASP A 212 15.10 -1.34 -16.43
CA ASP A 212 14.31 -1.45 -17.68
C ASP A 212 13.19 -2.51 -17.59
N ALA A 213 12.52 -2.59 -16.43
CA ALA A 213 11.59 -3.66 -16.11
C ALA A 213 10.23 -3.18 -15.54
N ALA A 214 9.90 -1.88 -15.70
CA ALA A 214 8.64 -1.34 -15.19
C ALA A 214 7.40 -1.93 -15.89
N ASP A 215 7.52 -2.36 -17.11
CA ASP A 215 6.49 -3.02 -17.92
C ASP A 215 6.07 -4.40 -17.36
N ARG A 216 6.91 -5.01 -16.52
CA ARG A 216 6.58 -6.24 -15.78
C ARG A 216 5.50 -6.01 -14.71
N PHE A 217 5.28 -4.76 -14.27
CA PHE A 217 4.18 -4.38 -13.41
C PHE A 217 2.96 -4.02 -14.26
N VAL A 218 1.99 -4.92 -14.33
CA VAL A 218 0.80 -4.78 -15.19
C VAL A 218 -0.25 -3.79 -14.66
N GLY A 219 -0.05 -3.25 -13.45
CA GLY A 219 -0.97 -2.26 -12.87
C GLY A 219 -0.51 -1.71 -11.54
N THR A 220 -1.13 -0.60 -11.16
CA THR A 220 -0.88 0.10 -9.90
C THR A 220 -2.17 0.32 -9.12
N ASN A 221 -2.07 0.28 -7.78
CA ASN A 221 -3.14 0.67 -6.86
C ASN A 221 -2.64 1.79 -5.94
N LEU A 222 -2.89 3.05 -6.33
CA LEU A 222 -2.34 4.23 -5.67
C LEU A 222 -3.46 4.97 -4.93
N LEU A 223 -3.44 4.90 -3.59
CA LEU A 223 -4.48 5.48 -2.75
C LEU A 223 -3.96 6.76 -2.08
N TYR A 224 -4.54 7.91 -2.44
CA TYR A 224 -4.31 9.23 -1.83
C TYR A 224 -2.85 9.55 -1.53
N GLY A 225 -1.93 9.26 -2.48
CA GLY A 225 -0.50 9.54 -2.33
C GLY A 225 -0.15 11.02 -2.53
N PRO A 226 0.84 11.55 -1.81
CA PRO A 226 1.46 12.84 -2.11
C PRO A 226 2.44 12.66 -3.29
N TYR A 227 2.06 13.12 -4.47
CA TYR A 227 2.83 13.00 -5.71
C TYR A 227 3.56 14.29 -6.07
#